data_5ca1cad60d4a7ddf162835b6cc9754fa
#
_entry.id   5ca1cad60d4a7ddf162835b6cc9754fa
#
_cell.length_a   1.000
_cell.length_b   1.000
_cell.length_c   1.000
_cell.angle_alpha   90.00
_cell.angle_beta   90.00
_cell.angle_gamma   90.00
#
_symmetry.space_group_name_H-M   'P 1'
#
loop_
_entity.id
_entity.type
_entity.pdbx_description
1 polymer ?
#
loop_
_entity_poly.entity_id
_entity_poly.type
_entity_poly.pdbx_seq_one_letter_code
_entity_poly.pdbx_strand_id
1 'polypeptide(L)'
;MGGVFGAASANDCIQDVFFGTDYHSHLGTRRGGMTSYAPELGFQRNIHSIESSPFRTKFEKDVEKMRGNICIGCISDTDPQPIMVRSKLGLYALCSIGIITNAAALADELLER
;
A
#
# COMPACT_ATOMS: atom_id res chain seq x y z
N MET A 1 -0.26 15.02 -1.59
CA MET A 1 0.21 14.44 -0.33
C MET A 1 -0.43 13.09 -0.10
N GLY A 2 -0.08 12.40 0.97
CA GLY A 2 -0.64 11.11 1.24
C GLY A 2 -0.30 10.61 2.62
N GLY A 3 -0.56 9.33 2.88
CA GLY A 3 -0.27 8.72 4.17
C GLY A 3 -0.06 7.22 4.02
N VAL A 4 0.66 6.67 4.97
CA VAL A 4 0.96 5.23 5.03
C VAL A 4 0.58 4.71 6.42
N PHE A 5 -0.03 3.54 6.45
CA PHE A 5 -0.33 2.83 7.69
C PHE A 5 0.01 1.36 7.50
N GLY A 6 0.66 0.77 8.48
CA GLY A 6 1.03 -0.64 8.38
C GLY A 6 0.96 -1.34 9.71
N ALA A 7 0.80 -2.66 9.65
CA ALA A 7 0.76 -3.50 10.84
C ALA A 7 1.34 -4.88 10.54
N ALA A 8 1.99 -5.44 11.52
CA ALA A 8 2.40 -6.85 11.55
C ALA A 8 1.94 -7.41 12.89
N SER A 9 1.27 -8.54 12.85
CA SER A 9 0.61 -9.10 14.04
C SER A 9 0.67 -10.62 14.03
N ALA A 10 0.49 -11.22 15.19
CA ALA A 10 0.32 -12.67 15.29
C ALA A 10 -1.04 -13.12 14.72
N ASN A 11 -2.00 -12.20 14.68
CA ASN A 11 -3.35 -12.44 14.18
C ASN A 11 -3.62 -11.63 12.93
N ASP A 12 -4.76 -11.86 12.29
CA ASP A 12 -5.19 -11.07 11.13
C ASP A 12 -5.26 -9.59 11.49
N CYS A 13 -4.67 -8.72 10.68
CA CYS A 13 -4.61 -7.28 10.91
C CYS A 13 -5.28 -6.45 9.81
N ILE A 14 -6.06 -7.06 8.94
CA ILE A 14 -6.68 -6.36 7.80
C ILE A 14 -7.58 -5.22 8.28
N GLN A 15 -8.43 -5.48 9.26
CA GLN A 15 -9.35 -4.45 9.77
C GLN A 15 -8.60 -3.27 10.37
N ASP A 16 -7.54 -3.54 11.12
CA ASP A 16 -6.74 -2.47 11.73
C ASP A 16 -6.11 -1.57 10.67
N VAL A 17 -5.55 -2.17 9.60
CA VAL A 17 -4.94 -1.40 8.52
C VAL A 17 -5.99 -0.69 7.68
N PHE A 18 -7.14 -1.32 7.46
CA PHE A 18 -8.26 -0.68 6.77
C PHE A 18 -8.70 0.60 7.48
N PHE A 19 -8.94 0.53 8.78
CA PHE A 19 -9.36 1.70 9.55
C PHE A 19 -8.24 2.73 9.69
N GLY A 20 -7.00 2.28 9.87
CA GLY A 20 -5.84 3.18 9.94
C GLY A 20 -5.62 3.95 8.63
N THR A 21 -5.76 3.27 7.51
CA THR A 21 -5.64 3.90 6.18
C THR A 21 -6.81 4.84 5.91
N ASP A 22 -8.03 4.42 6.26
CA ASP A 22 -9.23 5.26 6.15
C ASP A 22 -9.09 6.55 6.96
N TYR A 23 -8.53 6.45 8.14
CA TYR A 23 -8.28 7.62 8.98
C TYR A 23 -7.39 8.65 8.28
N HIS A 24 -6.44 8.19 7.47
CA HIS A 24 -5.52 9.03 6.72
C HIS A 24 -6.03 9.39 5.31
N SER A 25 -7.21 8.93 4.92
CA SER A 25 -7.71 9.08 3.55
C SER A 25 -7.93 10.53 3.15
N HIS A 26 -8.12 11.43 4.12
CA HIS A 26 -8.28 12.85 3.86
C HIS A 26 -6.96 13.55 3.47
N LEU A 27 -5.82 12.87 3.61
CA LEU A 27 -4.51 13.42 3.27
C LEU A 27 -4.19 13.34 1.78
N GLY A 28 -5.01 12.63 1.01
CA GLY A 28 -4.87 12.52 -0.42
C GLY A 28 -6.22 12.45 -1.09
N THR A 29 -6.25 12.68 -2.39
CA THR A 29 -7.51 12.81 -3.12
C THR A 29 -7.64 11.86 -4.29
N ARG A 30 -6.59 11.16 -4.69
CA ARG A 30 -6.60 10.37 -5.92
C ARG A 30 -6.75 8.87 -5.72
N ARG A 31 -5.85 8.26 -4.95
CA ARG A 31 -5.80 6.79 -4.87
C ARG A 31 -5.58 6.30 -3.47
N GLY A 32 -6.17 5.15 -3.18
CA GLY A 32 -5.88 4.37 -2.00
C GLY A 32 -5.50 2.97 -2.39
N GLY A 33 -4.69 2.32 -1.58
CA GLY A 33 -4.28 0.94 -1.82
C GLY A 33 -4.00 0.20 -0.53
N MET A 34 -4.19 -1.10 -0.58
CA MET A 34 -3.84 -2.01 0.51
C MET A 34 -3.19 -3.25 -0.05
N THR A 35 -2.15 -3.72 0.62
CA THR A 35 -1.50 -4.99 0.29
C THR A 35 -1.30 -5.77 1.57
N SER A 36 -1.72 -7.03 1.56
CA SER A 36 -1.61 -7.93 2.69
C SER A 36 -0.85 -9.18 2.31
N TYR A 37 -0.33 -9.87 3.33
CA TYR A 37 0.31 -11.17 3.17
C TYR A 37 -0.16 -12.12 4.26
N ALA A 38 -0.52 -13.33 3.83
CA ALA A 38 -0.81 -14.46 4.70
C ALA A 38 -0.09 -15.68 4.14
N PRO A 39 0.50 -16.55 5.00
CA PRO A 39 1.22 -17.73 4.49
C PRO A 39 0.38 -18.63 3.59
N GLU A 40 -0.91 -18.76 3.86
CA GLU A 40 -1.82 -19.62 3.11
C GLU A 40 -2.25 -19.03 1.77
N LEU A 41 -2.37 -17.69 1.70
CA LEU A 41 -2.94 -17.01 0.54
C LEU A 41 -1.90 -16.24 -0.28
N GLY A 42 -0.71 -15.99 0.29
CA GLY A 42 0.27 -15.13 -0.34
C GLY A 42 -0.14 -13.66 -0.27
N PHE A 43 0.28 -12.90 -1.27
CA PHE A 43 -0.03 -11.47 -1.34
C PHE A 43 -1.41 -11.23 -1.93
N GLN A 44 -2.12 -10.25 -1.36
CA GLN A 44 -3.37 -9.72 -1.90
C GLN A 44 -3.22 -8.20 -1.99
N ARG A 45 -3.48 -7.65 -3.18
CA ARG A 45 -3.27 -6.21 -3.45
C ARG A 45 -4.51 -5.63 -4.11
N ASN A 46 -5.00 -4.53 -3.55
CA ASN A 46 -6.14 -3.81 -4.10
C ASN A 46 -5.84 -2.33 -4.12
N ILE A 47 -6.09 -1.69 -5.25
CA ILE A 47 -5.90 -0.26 -5.44
C ILE A 47 -7.14 0.30 -6.12
N HIS A 48 -7.66 1.41 -5.59
CA HIS A 48 -8.82 2.09 -6.15
C HIS A 48 -8.61 3.59 -6.20
N SER A 49 -9.28 4.24 -7.16
CA SER A 49 -9.43 5.68 -7.16
C SER A 49 -10.39 6.07 -6.03
N ILE A 50 -10.03 7.10 -5.29
CA ILE A 50 -10.89 7.66 -4.24
C ILE A 50 -11.36 9.07 -4.59
N GLU A 51 -11.27 9.46 -5.86
CA GLU A 51 -11.68 10.78 -6.33
C GLU A 51 -13.19 10.97 -6.25
N SER A 52 -13.96 9.94 -6.58
CA SER A 52 -15.42 10.02 -6.66
C SER A 52 -16.15 9.36 -5.48
N SER A 53 -15.45 8.62 -4.66
CA SER A 53 -16.04 7.92 -3.50
C SER A 53 -15.01 7.79 -2.39
N PRO A 54 -15.43 7.81 -1.12
CA PRO A 54 -14.52 7.66 0.01
C PRO A 54 -13.77 6.34 -0.02
N PHE A 55 -12.59 6.33 0.58
CA PHE A 55 -11.76 5.14 0.72
C PHE A 55 -12.55 3.97 1.30
N ARG A 56 -13.24 4.19 2.39
CA ARG A 56 -14.03 3.14 3.06
C ARG A 56 -15.01 2.45 2.12
N THR A 57 -15.74 3.23 1.34
CA THR A 57 -16.71 2.70 0.38
C THR A 57 -16.06 1.85 -0.70
N LYS A 58 -14.91 2.30 -1.21
CA LYS A 58 -14.20 1.60 -2.29
C LYS A 58 -13.59 0.27 -1.83
N PHE A 59 -13.15 0.18 -0.58
CA PHE A 59 -12.41 -0.97 -0.08
C PHE A 59 -13.24 -1.93 0.76
N GLU A 60 -14.46 -1.58 1.09
CA GLU A 60 -15.32 -2.37 1.97
C GLU A 60 -15.46 -3.82 1.54
N LYS A 61 -15.68 -4.06 0.24
CA LYS A 61 -15.84 -5.42 -0.28
C LYS A 61 -14.51 -6.16 -0.39
N ASP A 62 -13.44 -5.45 -0.72
CA ASP A 62 -12.12 -6.06 -0.84
C ASP A 62 -11.64 -6.55 0.52
N VAL A 63 -11.85 -5.75 1.55
CA VAL A 63 -11.44 -6.07 2.92
C VAL A 63 -12.11 -7.35 3.45
N GLU A 64 -13.35 -7.60 3.04
CA GLU A 64 -14.05 -8.83 3.41
C GLU A 64 -13.33 -10.09 2.91
N LYS A 65 -12.64 -9.99 1.78
CA LYS A 65 -11.92 -11.10 1.14
C LYS A 65 -10.45 -11.15 1.49
N MET A 66 -9.90 -10.07 2.01
CA MET A 66 -8.48 -10.02 2.36
C MET A 66 -8.22 -10.71 3.70
N ARG A 67 -7.07 -11.36 3.78
CA ARG A 67 -6.57 -11.98 5.00
C ARG A 67 -5.08 -11.77 5.07
N GLY A 68 -4.58 -11.49 6.25
CA GLY A 68 -3.15 -11.36 6.45
C GLY A 68 -2.80 -10.89 7.84
N ASN A 69 -1.63 -11.30 8.28
CA ASN A 69 -1.04 -10.85 9.53
C ASN A 69 0.05 -9.80 9.31
N ILE A 70 0.30 -9.44 8.06
CA ILE A 70 1.13 -8.32 7.65
C ILE A 70 0.36 -7.56 6.58
N CYS A 71 0.20 -6.26 6.76
CA CYS A 71 -0.57 -5.46 5.81
C CYS A 71 -0.05 -4.03 5.82
N ILE A 72 -0.05 -3.41 4.65
CA ILE A 72 0.22 -1.97 4.50
C ILE A 72 -0.89 -1.33 3.69
N GLY A 73 -1.24 -0.12 4.09
CA GLY A 73 -2.22 0.70 3.37
C GLY A 73 -1.60 2.05 3.03
N CYS A 74 -2.01 2.61 1.92
CA CYS A 74 -1.43 3.85 1.41
C CYS A 74 -2.48 4.72 0.76
N ILE A 75 -2.39 6.02 1.01
CA ILE A 75 -3.11 7.04 0.26
C ILE A 75 -2.07 7.79 -0.55
N SER A 76 -2.25 7.85 -1.87
CA SER A 76 -1.27 8.44 -2.79
C SER A 76 -1.95 9.28 -3.85
N ASP A 77 -1.37 10.45 -4.14
CA ASP A 77 -1.84 11.32 -5.21
C ASP A 77 -0.99 11.15 -6.49
N THR A 78 0.02 10.32 -6.45
CA THR A 78 0.93 10.11 -7.58
C THR A 78 0.76 8.70 -8.16
N ASP A 79 1.56 7.76 -7.71
CA ASP A 79 1.57 6.41 -8.25
C ASP A 79 0.55 5.51 -7.56
N PRO A 80 0.03 4.50 -8.25
CA PRO A 80 -0.75 3.44 -7.59
C PRO A 80 0.15 2.68 -6.62
N GLN A 81 -0.19 2.72 -5.35
CA GLN A 81 0.58 2.09 -4.28
C GLN A 81 -0.34 1.29 -3.36
N PRO A 82 0.13 0.27 -2.64
CA PRO A 82 1.52 -0.23 -2.61
C PRO A 82 1.98 -0.86 -3.93
N ILE A 83 3.28 -0.75 -4.19
CA ILE A 83 3.92 -1.33 -5.37
C ILE A 83 4.40 -2.74 -5.01
N MET A 84 4.20 -3.70 -5.92
CA MET A 84 4.76 -5.04 -5.77
C MET A 84 6.08 -5.12 -6.52
N VAL A 85 7.12 -5.59 -5.84
CA VAL A 85 8.45 -5.71 -6.41
C VAL A 85 8.93 -7.15 -6.35
N ARG A 86 9.37 -7.69 -7.48
CA ARG A 86 9.98 -9.00 -7.57
C ARG A 86 11.50 -8.84 -7.62
N SER A 87 12.20 -9.44 -6.68
CA SER A 87 13.65 -9.29 -6.58
C SER A 87 14.32 -10.65 -6.35
N LYS A 88 15.64 -10.65 -6.29
CA LYS A 88 16.42 -11.84 -5.94
C LYS A 88 16.09 -12.36 -4.55
N LEU A 89 15.65 -11.47 -3.66
CA LEU A 89 15.30 -11.82 -2.29
C LEU A 89 13.85 -12.28 -2.13
N GLY A 90 13.09 -12.27 -3.23
CA GLY A 90 11.70 -12.66 -3.23
C GLY A 90 10.78 -11.50 -3.61
N LEU A 91 9.51 -11.70 -3.38
CA LEU A 91 8.46 -10.72 -3.66
C LEU A 91 8.21 -9.87 -2.41
N TYR A 92 8.10 -8.56 -2.57
CA TYR A 92 7.75 -7.67 -1.48
C TYR A 92 6.88 -6.51 -1.96
N ALA A 93 6.18 -5.86 -1.02
CA ALA A 93 5.36 -4.69 -1.28
C ALA A 93 6.02 -3.46 -0.66
N LEU A 94 5.90 -2.34 -1.34
CA LEU A 94 6.52 -1.09 -0.92
C LEU A 94 5.56 0.07 -1.14
N CYS A 95 5.51 0.99 -0.19
CA CYS A 95 4.87 2.27 -0.41
C CYS A 95 5.72 3.39 0.16
N SER A 96 5.61 4.57 -0.45
CA SER A 96 6.35 5.74 -0.03
C SER A 96 5.56 7.01 -0.32
N ILE A 97 5.80 8.02 0.51
CA ILE A 97 5.21 9.35 0.35
C ILE A 97 6.36 10.34 0.31
N GLY A 98 6.35 11.20 -0.68
CA GLY A 98 7.39 12.22 -0.83
C GLY A 98 7.99 12.25 -2.23
N ILE A 99 9.00 13.10 -2.39
CA ILE A 99 9.71 13.27 -3.66
C ILE A 99 11.19 13.05 -3.41
N ILE A 100 11.80 12.18 -4.24
CA ILE A 100 13.24 11.94 -4.22
C ILE A 100 13.85 12.90 -5.23
N THR A 101 14.50 13.96 -4.76
CA THR A 101 15.00 15.04 -5.63
C THR A 101 16.19 14.65 -6.50
N ASN A 102 16.95 13.63 -6.08
CA ASN A 102 18.11 13.13 -6.82
C ASN A 102 17.89 11.73 -7.38
N ALA A 103 16.65 11.40 -7.72
CA ALA A 103 16.29 10.06 -8.20
C ALA A 103 17.09 9.61 -9.41
N ALA A 104 17.31 10.51 -10.39
CA ALA A 104 18.09 10.18 -11.58
C ALA A 104 19.54 9.80 -11.25
N ALA A 105 20.18 10.58 -10.39
CA ALA A 105 21.55 10.28 -9.96
C ALA A 105 21.66 8.96 -9.21
N LEU A 106 20.69 8.67 -8.33
CA LEU A 106 20.65 7.42 -7.61
C LEU A 106 20.43 6.23 -8.54
N ALA A 107 19.54 6.38 -9.52
CA ALA A 107 19.29 5.33 -10.51
C ALA A 107 20.55 5.02 -11.33
N ASP A 108 21.25 6.04 -11.77
CA ASP A 108 22.51 5.87 -12.52
C ASP A 108 23.55 5.13 -11.67
N GLU A 109 23.69 5.51 -10.41
CA GLU A 109 24.62 4.83 -9.49
C GLU A 109 24.28 3.35 -9.33
N LEU A 110 22.99 3.03 -9.19
CA LEU A 110 22.53 1.65 -9.02
C LEU A 110 22.75 0.81 -10.29
N LEU A 111 22.62 1.42 -11.48
CA LEU A 111 22.83 0.73 -12.73
C LEU A 111 24.29 0.41 -13.00
N GLU A 112 25.22 1.15 -12.41
CA GLU A 112 26.65 0.91 -12.54
C GLU A 112 27.14 -0.28 -11.69
N ARG A 113 26.35 -0.75 -10.78
CA ARG A 113 26.68 -1.91 -9.91
C ARG A 113 26.22 -3.25 -10.52
#